data_31a62ab15a5ebc7d85a8ee4e0b1669ca
#
_entry.id   31a62ab15a5ebc7d85a8ee4e0b1669ca
#
_cell.length_a   1.000
_cell.length_b   1.000
_cell.length_c   1.000
_cell.angle_alpha   90.00
_cell.angle_beta   90.00
_cell.angle_gamma   90.00
#
_symmetry.space_group_name_H-M   'P 1'
#
loop_
_entity.id
_entity.type
_entity.pdbx_description
1 polymer ?
#
loop_
_entity_poly.entity_id
_entity_poly.type
_entity_poly.pdbx_seq_one_letter_code
_entity_poly.pdbx_strand_id
1 'polypeptide(L)'
;YKNEPTETIIGDNNTFREYVSIHRGTTKQDNKTIIGSNSLFMAYCHIAHDCTLGNNLTFANSVNLAGHVVIGDRVIVGGNTGI
;
A
#
# COMPACT_ATOMS: atom_id res chain seq x y z
N TYR A 1 -1.79 -0.84 18.96
CA TYR A 1 -1.96 -2.25 19.29
C TYR A 1 -0.84 -2.69 20.19
N LYS A 2 -1.02 -3.82 20.81
CA LYS A 2 -0.14 -4.23 21.88
C LYS A 2 0.58 -5.51 21.49
N ASN A 3 1.87 -5.37 21.16
CA ASN A 3 2.71 -6.54 20.92
C ASN A 3 2.13 -7.57 19.95
N GLU A 4 1.28 -7.12 19.05
CA GLU A 4 0.73 -8.00 18.03
C GLU A 4 1.79 -8.28 16.96
N PRO A 5 1.90 -9.51 16.48
CA PRO A 5 2.91 -9.85 15.48
C PRO A 5 2.49 -9.36 14.09
N THR A 6 2.49 -8.05 13.91
CA THR A 6 2.12 -7.43 12.64
C THR A 6 3.35 -6.87 11.94
N GLU A 7 3.28 -6.74 10.62
CA GLU A 7 4.42 -6.24 9.87
C GLU A 7 3.99 -5.57 8.57
N THR A 8 4.91 -4.80 8.00
CA THR A 8 4.80 -4.24 6.66
C THR A 8 5.95 -4.80 5.83
N ILE A 9 5.63 -5.41 4.70
CA ILE A 9 6.61 -6.00 3.80
C ILE A 9 6.59 -5.23 2.49
N ILE A 10 7.73 -4.66 2.12
CA ILE A 10 7.84 -3.85 0.90
C ILE A 10 8.92 -4.46 0.03
N GLY A 11 8.59 -4.72 -1.23
CA GLY A 11 9.54 -5.26 -2.18
C GLY A 11 10.57 -4.23 -2.63
N ASP A 12 11.20 -4.49 -3.79
CA ASP A 12 12.33 -3.72 -4.28
C ASP A 12 11.93 -2.71 -5.34
N ASN A 13 12.76 -1.67 -5.48
CA ASN A 13 12.65 -0.68 -6.56
C ASN A 13 11.33 0.07 -6.56
N ASN A 14 10.77 0.32 -5.40
CA ASN A 14 9.58 1.14 -5.25
C ASN A 14 9.98 2.59 -5.04
N THR A 15 9.18 3.50 -5.59
CA THR A 15 9.38 4.93 -5.39
C THR A 15 8.19 5.48 -4.61
N PHE A 16 8.48 6.09 -3.48
CA PHE A 16 7.46 6.74 -2.66
C PHE A 16 7.75 8.23 -2.65
N ARG A 17 6.81 9.01 -3.13
CA ARG A 17 6.95 10.46 -3.16
C ARG A 17 6.59 11.05 -1.79
N GLU A 18 6.44 12.37 -1.74
CA GLU A 18 6.25 13.09 -0.49
C GLU A 18 4.93 12.71 0.19
N TYR A 19 4.99 12.57 1.51
CA TYR A 19 3.82 12.35 2.35
C TYR A 19 3.03 11.08 2.01
N VAL A 20 3.71 10.07 1.51
CA VAL A 20 3.10 8.75 1.37
C VAL A 20 3.09 8.07 2.73
N SER A 21 1.94 7.53 3.12
CA SER A 21 1.81 6.82 4.38
C SER A 21 1.40 5.36 4.13
N ILE A 22 1.99 4.46 4.88
CA ILE A 22 1.74 3.04 4.77
C ILE A 22 1.55 2.50 6.18
N HIS A 23 0.39 1.91 6.44
CA HIS A 23 0.11 1.29 7.72
C HIS A 23 0.40 -0.20 7.66
N ARG A 24 0.94 -0.73 8.74
CA ARG A 24 1.23 -2.14 8.83
C ARG A 24 -0.05 -2.95 9.06
N GLY A 25 0.08 -4.28 9.00
CA GLY A 25 -1.05 -5.15 9.19
C GLY A 25 -1.60 -5.14 10.60
N THR A 26 -2.72 -5.81 10.77
CA THR A 26 -3.34 -6.02 12.08
C THR A 26 -3.48 -7.52 12.33
N THR A 27 -3.92 -7.91 13.50
CA THR A 27 -4.11 -9.32 13.83
C THR A 27 -5.38 -9.92 13.28
N LYS A 28 -6.16 -9.14 12.52
CA LYS A 28 -7.48 -9.57 12.07
C LYS A 28 -7.48 -10.42 10.81
N GLN A 29 -6.37 -10.45 10.10
CA GLN A 29 -6.25 -11.22 8.87
C GLN A 29 -4.85 -11.80 8.78
N ASP A 30 -4.08 -11.43 7.76
CA ASP A 30 -2.74 -11.97 7.59
C ASP A 30 -1.69 -11.30 8.45
N ASN A 31 -2.05 -10.33 9.25
CA ASN A 31 -1.16 -9.55 10.09
C ASN A 31 -0.09 -8.80 9.29
N LYS A 32 -0.35 -8.53 8.01
CA LYS A 32 0.66 -7.95 7.12
C LYS A 32 0.05 -6.95 6.16
N THR A 33 0.79 -5.88 5.92
CA THR A 33 0.57 -5.04 4.74
C THR A 33 1.70 -5.35 3.77
N ILE A 34 1.37 -5.76 2.55
CA ILE A 34 2.35 -6.24 1.59
C ILE A 34 2.32 -5.36 0.35
N ILE A 35 3.48 -4.86 -0.04
CA ILE A 35 3.66 -4.10 -1.28
C ILE A 35 4.69 -4.82 -2.12
N GLY A 36 4.36 -5.10 -3.36
CA GLY A 36 5.28 -5.75 -4.28
C GLY A 36 6.43 -4.85 -4.70
N SER A 37 6.87 -4.97 -5.93
CA SER A 37 8.09 -4.31 -6.41
C SER A 37 7.83 -3.45 -7.64
N ASN A 38 8.77 -2.55 -7.94
CA ASN A 38 8.80 -1.74 -9.16
C ASN A 38 7.58 -0.84 -9.31
N SER A 39 7.10 -0.29 -8.22
CA SER A 39 5.89 0.54 -8.20
C SER A 39 6.22 1.99 -7.90
N LEU A 40 5.34 2.89 -8.34
CA LEU A 40 5.44 4.32 -8.08
C LEU A 40 4.22 4.76 -7.31
N PHE A 41 4.45 5.36 -6.15
CA PHE A 41 3.39 5.96 -5.34
C PHE A 41 3.67 7.46 -5.27
N MET A 42 2.83 8.24 -5.92
CA MET A 42 3.03 9.68 -5.98
C MET A 42 2.59 10.33 -4.67
N ALA A 43 2.68 11.65 -4.59
CA ALA A 43 2.52 12.36 -3.33
C ALA A 43 1.16 12.15 -2.68
N TYR A 44 1.13 12.12 -1.36
CA TYR A 44 -0.07 12.04 -0.53
C TYR A 44 -0.87 10.75 -0.70
N CYS A 45 -0.26 9.67 -1.19
CA CYS A 45 -0.92 8.38 -1.21
C CYS A 45 -0.98 7.79 0.19
N HIS A 46 -2.04 7.05 0.46
CA HIS A 46 -2.21 6.38 1.73
C HIS A 46 -2.58 4.91 1.51
N ILE A 47 -1.81 4.03 2.09
CA ILE A 47 -2.07 2.59 2.05
C ILE A 47 -2.40 2.16 3.46
N ALA A 48 -3.66 1.80 3.67
CA ALA A 48 -4.13 1.42 4.99
C ALA A 48 -3.66 0.01 5.36
N HIS A 49 -4.04 -0.42 6.53
CA HIS A 49 -3.61 -1.69 7.11
C HIS A 49 -4.07 -2.90 6.29
N ASP A 50 -3.27 -3.95 6.28
CA ASP A 50 -3.60 -5.26 5.71
C ASP A 50 -3.93 -5.22 4.20
N CYS A 51 -3.39 -4.24 3.48
CA CYS A 51 -3.48 -4.23 2.02
C CYS A 51 -2.46 -5.18 1.41
N THR A 52 -2.80 -5.76 0.28
CA THR A 52 -1.87 -6.57 -0.51
C THR A 52 -1.79 -5.97 -1.91
N LEU A 53 -0.62 -5.44 -2.23
CA LEU A 53 -0.39 -4.78 -3.52
C LEU A 53 0.60 -5.59 -4.35
N GLY A 54 0.29 -5.75 -5.62
CA GLY A 54 1.16 -6.48 -6.54
C GLY A 54 2.36 -5.68 -7.01
N ASN A 55 2.83 -5.97 -8.21
CA ASN A 55 4.03 -5.37 -8.77
C ASN A 55 3.68 -4.41 -9.90
N ASN A 56 4.59 -3.49 -10.20
CA ASN A 56 4.48 -2.58 -11.33
C ASN A 56 3.22 -1.71 -11.27
N LEU A 57 2.94 -1.16 -10.10
CA LEU A 57 1.78 -0.31 -9.88
C LEU A 57 2.17 1.15 -10.07
N THR A 58 1.20 1.96 -10.47
CA THR A 58 1.36 3.41 -10.51
C THR A 58 0.16 4.04 -9.82
N PHE A 59 0.40 4.68 -8.70
CA PHE A 59 -0.61 5.42 -7.96
C PHE A 59 -0.33 6.91 -8.15
N ALA A 60 -1.26 7.62 -8.76
CA ALA A 60 -1.14 9.07 -8.91
C ALA A 60 -1.33 9.76 -7.56
N ASN A 61 -1.33 11.08 -7.54
CA ASN A 61 -1.40 11.84 -6.28
C ASN A 61 -2.70 11.57 -5.53
N SER A 62 -2.61 11.50 -4.21
CA SER A 62 -3.77 11.42 -3.33
C SER A 62 -4.66 10.20 -3.55
N VAL A 63 -4.05 9.05 -3.83
CA VAL A 63 -4.78 7.78 -3.86
C VAL A 63 -4.86 7.24 -2.44
N ASN A 64 -6.05 6.87 -2.02
CA ASN A 64 -6.28 6.34 -0.67
C ASN A 64 -6.87 4.94 -0.74
N LEU A 65 -6.19 3.97 -0.15
CA LEU A 65 -6.71 2.62 -0.02
C LEU A 65 -7.27 2.42 1.37
N ALA A 66 -8.46 1.86 1.46
CA ALA A 66 -9.00 1.41 2.73
C ALA A 66 -8.27 0.15 3.20
N GLY A 67 -8.52 -0.31 4.40
CA GLY A 67 -7.92 -1.54 4.89
C GLY A 67 -8.39 -2.76 4.10
N HIS A 68 -7.54 -3.79 4.06
CA HIS A 68 -7.85 -5.08 3.44
C HIS A 68 -8.11 -5.04 1.93
N VAL A 69 -7.57 -4.03 1.23
CA VAL A 69 -7.70 -3.94 -0.22
C VAL A 69 -6.61 -4.79 -0.88
N VAL A 70 -6.97 -5.50 -1.93
CA VAL A 70 -6.04 -6.28 -2.75
C VAL A 70 -5.97 -5.66 -4.14
N ILE A 71 -4.77 -5.33 -4.58
CA ILE A 71 -4.51 -4.77 -5.91
C ILE A 71 -3.57 -5.73 -6.65
N GLY A 72 -3.96 -6.13 -7.85
CA GLY A 72 -3.11 -7.01 -8.67
C GLY A 72 -1.94 -6.26 -9.29
N ASP A 73 -1.28 -6.90 -10.26
CA ASP A 73 -0.12 -6.32 -10.92
C ASP A 73 -0.51 -5.35 -12.04
N ARG A 74 0.36 -4.40 -12.31
CA ARG A 74 0.26 -3.48 -13.45
C ARG A 74 -1.02 -2.65 -13.45
N VAL A 75 -1.45 -2.22 -12.29
CA VAL A 75 -2.62 -1.37 -12.16
C VAL A 75 -2.18 0.08 -12.08
N ILE A 76 -2.89 0.95 -12.79
CA ILE A 76 -2.69 2.40 -12.71
C ILE A 76 -3.93 3.00 -12.08
N VAL A 77 -3.74 3.73 -10.98
CA VAL A 77 -4.84 4.37 -10.26
C VAL A 77 -4.72 5.87 -10.44
N GLY A 78 -5.78 6.48 -10.96
CA GLY A 78 -5.82 7.93 -11.19
C GLY A 78 -5.81 8.73 -9.89
N GLY A 79 -5.53 10.03 -10.00
CA GLY A 79 -5.40 10.89 -8.82
C GLY A 79 -6.71 11.09 -8.08
N ASN A 80 -6.62 11.38 -6.79
CA ASN A 80 -7.76 11.63 -5.89
C ASN A 80 -8.77 10.48 -5.87
N THR A 81 -8.28 9.25 -5.95
CA THR A 81 -9.12 8.06 -5.97
C THR A 81 -9.12 7.40 -4.62
N GLY A 82 -10.31 6.98 -4.16
CA GLY A 82 -10.46 6.17 -2.96
C GLY A 82 -10.92 4.76 -3.35
N ILE A 83 -10.29 3.79 -2.73
CA ILE A 83 -10.62 2.39 -2.98
C ILE A 83 -10.95 1.70 -1.67
#